data_27c9c718a2f90dab9dbd43d465c3bc4a
#
_entry.id   27c9c718a2f90dab9dbd43d465c3bc4a
#
_cell.length_a   1.000
_cell.length_b   1.000
_cell.length_c   1.000
_cell.angle_alpha   90.00
_cell.angle_beta   90.00
_cell.angle_gamma   90.00
#
_symmetry.space_group_name_H-M   'P 1'
#
loop_
_entity.id
_entity.type
_entity.pdbx_description
1 polymer ?
#
loop_
_entity_poly.entity_id
_entity_poly.type
_entity_poly.pdbx_seq_one_letter_code
_entity_poly.pdbx_strand_id
1 'polypeptide(L)'
;MYGSLREMAADLRTASQRGLVERFDSTIGAGSVVMPYGGKRQLTPTQSMAAVLPVLPGQETDQASVFSWGCDPDHLSVDPYTGAHASIYNSVAKLVAAGCDYKLAYLT
;
A
#
# COMPACT_ATOMS: atom_id res chain seq x y z
N MET A 1 5.94 -20.05 10.91
CA MET A 1 4.94 -20.57 9.91
C MET A 1 3.72 -21.04 10.68
N TYR A 2 2.51 -20.68 10.26
CA TYR A 2 1.29 -21.09 10.96
C TYR A 2 0.97 -22.55 10.66
N GLY A 3 0.56 -23.29 11.69
CA GLY A 3 0.17 -24.70 11.56
C GLY A 3 -1.26 -24.88 11.03
N SER A 4 -2.09 -23.83 11.16
CA SER A 4 -3.49 -23.86 10.71
C SER A 4 -3.98 -22.45 10.32
N LEU A 5 -5.05 -22.41 9.50
CA LEU A 5 -5.77 -21.17 9.17
C LEU A 5 -6.33 -20.47 10.42
N ARG A 6 -6.71 -21.25 11.44
CA ARG A 6 -7.24 -20.71 12.68
C ARG A 6 -6.16 -19.98 13.47
N GLU A 7 -4.95 -20.52 13.54
CA GLU A 7 -3.80 -19.85 14.18
C GLU A 7 -3.44 -18.56 13.44
N MET A 8 -3.39 -18.62 12.11
CA MET A 8 -3.15 -17.43 11.30
C MET A 8 -4.21 -16.36 11.55
N ALA A 9 -5.48 -16.71 11.55
CA ALA A 9 -6.58 -15.78 11.76
C ALA A 9 -6.61 -15.19 13.19
N ALA A 10 -6.01 -15.86 14.16
CA ALA A 10 -5.91 -15.39 15.53
C ALA A 10 -4.67 -14.51 15.80
N ASP A 11 -3.73 -14.45 14.85
CA ASP A 11 -2.53 -13.63 14.99
C ASP A 11 -2.83 -12.15 14.73
N LEU A 12 -2.34 -11.29 15.62
CA LEU A 12 -2.49 -9.83 15.49
C LEU A 12 -1.90 -9.28 14.18
N ARG A 13 -0.90 -9.93 13.59
CA ARG A 13 -0.31 -9.54 12.30
C ARG A 13 -1.26 -9.68 11.12
N THR A 14 -2.26 -10.53 11.24
CA THR A 14 -3.30 -10.74 10.21
C THR A 14 -4.62 -10.05 10.54
N ALA A 15 -4.70 -9.42 11.71
CA ALA A 15 -5.89 -8.67 12.11
C ALA A 15 -6.12 -7.44 11.23
N SER A 16 -7.38 -7.06 11.04
CA SER A 16 -7.72 -5.85 10.30
C SER A 16 -7.17 -4.60 10.99
N GLN A 17 -6.43 -3.79 10.24
CA GLN A 17 -5.92 -2.49 10.69
C GLN A 17 -6.90 -1.34 10.42
N ARG A 18 -8.13 -1.64 10.00
CA ARG A 18 -9.12 -0.65 9.57
C ARG A 18 -9.37 0.44 10.61
N GLY A 19 -9.47 0.09 11.88
CA GLY A 19 -9.72 1.06 12.94
C GLY A 19 -8.62 2.13 13.07
N LEU A 20 -7.36 1.76 12.86
CA LEU A 20 -6.24 2.70 12.83
C LEU A 20 -6.26 3.57 11.58
N VAL A 21 -6.43 2.95 10.41
CA VAL A 21 -6.44 3.65 9.12
C VAL A 21 -7.58 4.68 9.06
N GLU A 22 -8.79 4.32 9.44
CA GLU A 22 -9.94 5.24 9.44
C GLU A 22 -9.78 6.40 10.43
N ARG A 23 -9.02 6.18 11.49
CA ARG A 23 -8.81 7.21 12.51
C ARG A 23 -7.76 8.23 12.13
N PHE A 24 -6.71 7.83 11.42
CA PHE A 24 -5.53 8.66 11.23
C PHE A 24 -5.25 9.10 9.79
N ASP A 25 -5.54 8.28 8.78
CA ASP A 25 -4.95 8.48 7.46
C ASP A 25 -5.91 8.35 6.26
N SER A 26 -7.23 8.31 6.44
CA SER A 26 -8.08 7.91 5.32
C SER A 26 -8.24 8.96 4.22
N THR A 27 -8.51 10.22 4.54
CA THR A 27 -8.87 11.25 3.54
C THR A 27 -8.31 12.64 3.84
N ILE A 28 -7.24 12.73 4.59
CA ILE A 28 -6.64 14.02 4.97
C ILE A 28 -6.14 14.74 3.71
N GLY A 29 -6.51 16.00 3.58
CA GLY A 29 -6.14 16.84 2.44
C GLY A 29 -7.04 16.74 1.22
N ALA A 30 -8.05 15.86 1.24
CA ALA A 30 -9.05 15.67 0.17
C ALA A 30 -8.48 15.35 -1.23
N GLY A 31 -7.19 15.01 -1.33
CA GLY A 31 -6.52 14.64 -2.58
C GLY A 31 -6.49 13.15 -2.88
N SER A 32 -7.05 12.30 -2.00
CA SER A 32 -6.99 10.84 -2.16
C SER A 32 -7.78 10.37 -3.37
N VAL A 33 -7.10 9.72 -4.32
CA VAL A 33 -7.70 9.05 -5.48
C VAL A 33 -7.97 7.59 -5.17
N VAL A 34 -6.99 6.91 -4.57
CA VAL A 34 -7.13 5.53 -4.10
C VAL A 34 -7.31 5.55 -2.58
N MET A 35 -8.48 5.10 -2.15
CA MET A 35 -8.83 5.03 -0.73
C MET A 35 -8.14 3.83 -0.07
N PRO A 36 -7.86 3.87 1.24
CA PRO A 36 -7.23 2.78 1.98
C PRO A 36 -7.97 1.44 1.88
N TYR A 37 -9.28 1.50 1.71
CA TYR A 37 -10.12 0.31 1.49
C TYR A 37 -10.95 0.48 0.24
N GLY A 38 -10.85 -0.50 -0.66
CA GLY A 38 -11.56 -0.55 -1.93
C GLY A 38 -12.68 -1.59 -1.95
N GLY A 39 -13.26 -1.75 -3.14
CA GLY A 39 -14.39 -2.64 -3.40
C GLY A 39 -15.73 -2.03 -2.99
N LYS A 40 -16.82 -2.66 -3.45
CA LYS A 40 -18.21 -2.19 -3.22
C LYS A 40 -18.56 -1.95 -1.74
N ARG A 41 -17.95 -2.73 -0.85
CA ARG A 41 -18.19 -2.66 0.61
C ARG A 41 -17.08 -1.94 1.37
N GLN A 42 -16.06 -1.45 0.67
CA GLN A 42 -14.88 -0.81 1.26
C GLN A 42 -14.25 -1.66 2.38
N LEU A 43 -14.05 -2.94 2.12
CA LEU A 43 -13.48 -3.89 3.08
C LEU A 43 -12.14 -4.46 2.61
N THR A 44 -11.75 -4.24 1.34
CA THR A 44 -10.51 -4.78 0.78
C THR A 44 -9.39 -3.76 0.94
N PRO A 45 -8.34 -4.07 1.72
CA PRO A 45 -7.19 -3.20 1.86
C PRO A 45 -6.54 -2.96 0.50
N THR A 46 -6.29 -1.69 0.17
CA THR A 46 -5.52 -1.33 -1.04
C THR A 46 -4.03 -1.50 -0.80
N GLN A 47 -3.29 -1.78 -1.84
CA GLN A 47 -1.85 -2.08 -1.77
C GLN A 47 -0.97 -0.92 -2.26
N SER A 48 -1.60 0.20 -2.60
CA SER A 48 -0.94 1.44 -3.01
C SER A 48 -1.75 2.63 -2.53
N MET A 49 -1.11 3.78 -2.45
CA MET A 49 -1.74 5.07 -2.21
C MET A 49 -1.62 5.91 -3.49
N ALA A 50 -2.69 6.58 -3.88
CA ALA A 50 -2.66 7.59 -4.94
C ALA A 50 -3.36 8.86 -4.46
N ALA A 51 -2.69 10.00 -4.66
CA ALA A 51 -3.23 11.30 -4.30
C ALA A 51 -2.90 12.33 -5.37
N VAL A 52 -3.84 13.20 -5.68
CA VAL A 52 -3.63 14.35 -6.57
C VAL A 52 -2.58 15.27 -5.97
N LEU A 53 -1.70 15.80 -6.81
CA LEU A 53 -0.67 16.74 -6.36
C LEU A 53 -1.32 18.01 -5.80
N PRO A 54 -0.87 18.50 -4.64
CA PRO A 54 -1.38 19.73 -4.08
C PRO A 54 -0.95 20.92 -4.95
N VAL A 55 -1.90 21.74 -5.33
CA VAL A 55 -1.69 22.95 -6.12
C VAL A 55 -2.22 24.17 -5.39
N LEU A 56 -1.83 25.35 -5.86
CA LEU A 56 -2.30 26.61 -5.27
C LEU A 56 -3.81 26.80 -5.52
N PRO A 57 -4.52 27.55 -4.64
CA PRO A 57 -5.92 27.84 -4.85
C PRO A 57 -6.18 28.48 -6.23
N GLY A 58 -7.18 27.95 -6.94
CA GLY A 58 -7.54 28.38 -8.28
C GLY A 58 -6.76 27.70 -9.40
N GLN A 59 -5.89 26.75 -9.08
CA GLN A 59 -5.25 25.85 -10.03
C GLN A 59 -5.90 24.47 -9.92
N GLU A 60 -5.96 23.75 -11.04
CA GLU A 60 -6.43 22.38 -11.09
C GLU A 60 -5.37 21.52 -11.79
N THR A 61 -5.25 20.26 -11.35
CA THR A 61 -4.35 19.29 -11.95
C THR A 61 -4.94 17.89 -11.88
N ASP A 62 -4.74 17.13 -12.93
CA ASP A 62 -5.07 15.69 -12.99
C ASP A 62 -3.85 14.81 -12.64
N GLN A 63 -2.72 15.45 -12.32
CA GLN A 63 -1.52 14.71 -11.95
C GLN A 63 -1.61 14.21 -10.52
N ALA A 64 -1.20 12.97 -10.31
CA ALA A 64 -1.19 12.33 -9.01
C ALA A 64 0.16 11.68 -8.71
N SER A 65 0.50 11.65 -7.44
CA SER A 65 1.58 10.82 -6.93
C SER A 65 1.02 9.47 -6.51
N VAL A 66 1.78 8.40 -6.80
CA VAL A 66 1.41 7.04 -6.40
C VAL A 66 2.56 6.44 -5.59
N PHE A 67 2.23 5.87 -4.45
CA PHE A 67 3.17 5.19 -3.58
C PHE A 67 2.73 3.76 -3.33
N SER A 68 3.72 2.88 -3.24
CA SER A 68 3.53 1.53 -2.80
C SER A 68 4.70 1.11 -1.90
N TRP A 69 4.56 -0.03 -1.28
CA TRP A 69 5.59 -0.57 -0.40
C TRP A 69 5.70 -2.09 -0.60
N GLY A 70 6.87 -2.61 -0.32
CA GLY A 70 7.13 -4.03 -0.27
C GLY A 70 8.06 -4.31 0.90
N CYS A 71 7.61 -5.16 1.81
CA CYS A 71 8.41 -5.64 2.93
C CYS A 71 7.86 -6.98 3.41
N ASP A 72 8.75 -7.94 3.59
CA ASP A 72 8.48 -9.21 4.24
C ASP A 72 9.53 -9.42 5.34
N PRO A 73 9.24 -9.02 6.60
CA PRO A 73 10.19 -9.12 7.70
C PRO A 73 10.64 -10.55 7.99
N ASP A 74 9.75 -11.51 7.84
CA ASP A 74 10.08 -12.92 8.10
C ASP A 74 11.07 -13.45 7.06
N HIS A 75 10.87 -13.12 5.79
CA HIS A 75 11.79 -13.46 4.71
C HIS A 75 13.13 -12.73 4.86
N LEU A 76 13.10 -11.43 5.15
CA LEU A 76 14.31 -10.63 5.37
C LEU A 76 15.14 -11.15 6.55
N SER A 77 14.53 -11.69 7.59
CA SER A 77 15.23 -12.24 8.75
C SER A 77 15.94 -13.56 8.45
N VAL A 78 15.43 -14.35 7.51
CA VAL A 78 16.00 -15.64 7.11
C VAL A 78 17.09 -15.46 6.02
N ASP A 79 16.76 -14.70 4.99
CA ASP A 79 17.67 -14.40 3.88
C ASP A 79 17.48 -12.93 3.48
N PRO A 80 18.34 -12.03 3.98
CA PRO A 80 18.24 -10.59 3.68
C PRO A 80 18.38 -10.27 2.19
N TYR A 81 19.19 -11.01 1.44
CA TYR A 81 19.40 -10.76 0.02
C TYR A 81 18.14 -11.07 -0.80
N THR A 82 17.63 -12.27 -0.68
CA THR A 82 16.41 -12.68 -1.40
C THR A 82 15.18 -11.93 -0.88
N GLY A 83 15.11 -11.66 0.42
CA GLY A 83 14.06 -10.87 1.03
C GLY A 83 14.02 -9.42 0.51
N ALA A 84 15.18 -8.79 0.31
CA ALA A 84 15.26 -7.46 -0.28
C ALA A 84 14.79 -7.44 -1.74
N HIS A 85 15.22 -8.43 -2.55
CA HIS A 85 14.73 -8.58 -3.91
C HIS A 85 13.22 -8.74 -3.98
N ALA A 86 12.66 -9.62 -3.15
CA ALA A 86 11.21 -9.83 -3.08
C ALA A 86 10.47 -8.56 -2.67
N SER A 87 11.01 -7.78 -1.74
CA SER A 87 10.44 -6.52 -1.27
C SER A 87 10.37 -5.48 -2.39
N ILE A 88 11.46 -5.30 -3.15
CA ILE A 88 11.49 -4.39 -4.30
C ILE A 88 10.53 -4.86 -5.38
N TYR A 89 10.56 -6.13 -5.73
CA TYR A 89 9.65 -6.71 -6.73
C TYR A 89 8.19 -6.48 -6.35
N ASN A 90 7.81 -6.74 -5.11
CA ASN A 90 6.46 -6.55 -4.63
C ASN A 90 6.02 -5.08 -4.67
N SER A 91 6.89 -4.14 -4.30
CA SER A 91 6.56 -2.72 -4.37
C SER A 91 6.34 -2.25 -5.80
N VAL A 92 7.21 -2.64 -6.73
CA VAL A 92 7.05 -2.31 -8.15
C VAL A 92 5.81 -2.96 -8.76
N ALA A 93 5.54 -4.23 -8.45
CA ALA A 93 4.33 -4.92 -8.93
C ALA A 93 3.04 -4.23 -8.47
N LYS A 94 3.01 -3.69 -7.24
CA LYS A 94 1.88 -2.91 -6.73
C LYS A 94 1.71 -1.58 -7.47
N LEU A 95 2.81 -0.89 -7.83
CA LEU A 95 2.73 0.32 -8.68
C LEU A 95 2.15 0.01 -10.06
N VAL A 96 2.60 -1.07 -10.69
CA VAL A 96 2.07 -1.52 -11.98
C VAL A 96 0.58 -1.88 -11.87
N ALA A 97 0.19 -2.57 -10.81
CA ALA A 97 -1.21 -2.89 -10.56
C ALA A 97 -2.08 -1.63 -10.33
N ALA A 98 -1.49 -0.55 -9.84
CA ALA A 98 -2.15 0.76 -9.70
C ALA A 98 -2.18 1.57 -11.01
N GLY A 99 -1.61 1.06 -12.11
CA GLY A 99 -1.60 1.70 -13.42
C GLY A 99 -0.37 2.55 -13.71
N CYS A 100 0.68 2.47 -12.91
CA CYS A 100 1.90 3.25 -13.10
C CYS A 100 2.87 2.58 -14.08
N ASP A 101 3.63 3.40 -14.81
CA ASP A 101 4.80 2.93 -15.55
C ASP A 101 5.97 2.72 -14.59
N TYR A 102 6.40 1.47 -14.41
CA TYR A 102 7.49 1.11 -13.51
C TYR A 102 8.83 1.77 -13.88
N LYS A 103 9.02 2.18 -15.14
CA LYS A 103 10.23 2.88 -15.61
C LYS A 103 10.38 4.28 -15.04
N LEU A 104 9.29 4.84 -14.55
CA LEU A 104 9.26 6.17 -13.92
C LEU A 104 9.25 6.08 -12.38
N ALA A 105 9.37 4.86 -11.84
CA ALA A 105 9.37 4.65 -10.40
C ALA A 105 10.72 5.02 -9.77
N TYR A 106 10.66 5.64 -8.61
CA TYR A 106 11.80 5.89 -7.74
C TYR A 106 11.72 4.99 -6.52
N LEU A 107 12.86 4.47 -6.09
CA LEU A 107 12.99 3.67 -4.88
C LEU A 107 13.63 4.52 -3.78
N THR A 108 13.10 4.43 -2.57
CA THR A 108 13.63 5.10 -1.37
C THR A 108 13.85 4.10 -0.25
#